data_9ca3154b704eba333939fc2d0495ae79
#
_entry.id   9ca3154b704eba333939fc2d0495ae79
#
_cell.length_a   1.000
_cell.length_b   1.000
_cell.length_c   1.000
_cell.angle_alpha   90.00
_cell.angle_beta   90.00
_cell.angle_gamma   90.00
#
_symmetry.space_group_name_H-M   'P 1'
#
loop_
_entity.id
_entity.type
_entity.pdbx_description
1 polymer ?
#
loop_
_entity_poly.entity_id
_entity_poly.type
_entity_poly.pdbx_seq_one_letter_code
_entity_poly.pdbx_strand_id
1 'polypeptide(L)'
;MAVSESREVVIEATPQEILDVIADVESAPDWSSQHQGAEVLDTVDNGRPGRVRLKLKTMGIADEQVVQYEWTDTTAGWTLISSSQLKKQDAKYTLTSEGDKTRVKFEISVDPAVPIPGFVLKRAMKGGLESATDGLRKQVLKVKKGS
;
A
#
# COMPACT_ATOMS: atom_id res chain seq x y z
N MET A 1 -13.61 13.19 9.84
CA MET A 1 -14.53 12.45 8.94
C MET A 1 -13.70 11.54 8.04
N ALA A 2 -14.03 10.25 8.00
CA ALA A 2 -13.27 9.30 7.20
C ALA A 2 -13.65 9.38 5.72
N VAL A 3 -12.65 9.24 4.84
CA VAL A 3 -12.84 9.19 3.40
C VAL A 3 -12.33 7.83 2.91
N SER A 4 -13.15 7.13 2.14
CA SER A 4 -12.83 5.79 1.63
C SER A 4 -12.85 5.79 0.11
N GLU A 5 -11.86 5.10 -0.49
CA GLU A 5 -11.72 4.95 -1.93
C GLU A 5 -11.21 3.55 -2.25
N SER A 6 -11.44 3.09 -3.47
CA SER A 6 -10.92 1.80 -3.94
C SER A 6 -10.61 1.85 -5.43
N ARG A 7 -9.75 0.93 -5.85
CA ARG A 7 -9.37 0.80 -7.26
C ARG A 7 -8.94 -0.65 -7.53
N GLU A 8 -9.18 -1.12 -8.74
CA GLU A 8 -8.77 -2.47 -9.15
C GLU A 8 -7.80 -2.42 -10.32
N VAL A 9 -6.97 -3.46 -10.41
CA VAL A 9 -6.08 -3.68 -11.55
C VAL A 9 -5.93 -5.19 -11.74
N VAL A 10 -5.72 -5.61 -12.99
CA VAL A 10 -5.41 -7.01 -13.29
C VAL A 10 -3.92 -7.11 -13.59
N ILE A 11 -3.24 -8.06 -12.94
CA ILE A 11 -1.79 -8.26 -13.06
C ILE A 11 -1.53 -9.68 -13.57
N GLU A 12 -0.68 -9.81 -14.57
CA GLU A 12 -0.31 -11.11 -15.16
C GLU A 12 0.75 -11.80 -14.29
N ALA A 13 0.33 -12.18 -13.08
CA ALA A 13 1.16 -12.82 -12.06
C ALA A 13 0.27 -13.58 -11.09
N THR A 14 0.87 -14.48 -10.31
CA THR A 14 0.14 -15.22 -9.28
C THR A 14 -0.06 -14.35 -8.04
N PRO A 15 -1.05 -14.66 -7.19
CA PRO A 15 -1.21 -13.95 -5.92
C PRO A 15 0.07 -13.95 -5.08
N GLN A 16 0.80 -15.07 -5.05
CA GLN A 16 2.03 -15.18 -4.28
C GLN A 16 3.12 -14.23 -4.80
N GLU A 17 3.29 -14.14 -6.12
CA GLU A 17 4.25 -13.22 -6.72
C GLU A 17 3.93 -11.76 -6.38
N ILE A 18 2.64 -11.42 -6.37
CA ILE A 18 2.18 -10.07 -6.05
C ILE A 18 2.39 -9.77 -4.56
N LEU A 19 2.02 -10.71 -3.68
CA LEU A 19 2.20 -10.53 -2.24
C LEU A 19 3.67 -10.38 -1.87
N ASP A 20 4.56 -11.10 -2.57
CA ASP A 20 6.01 -10.98 -2.32
C ASP A 20 6.51 -9.57 -2.62
N VAL A 21 6.00 -8.92 -3.65
CA VAL A 21 6.36 -7.53 -3.98
C VAL A 21 5.80 -6.57 -2.93
N ILE A 22 4.55 -6.77 -2.51
CA ILE A 22 3.93 -5.93 -1.46
C ILE A 22 4.71 -6.08 -0.15
N ALA A 23 5.17 -7.29 0.17
CA ALA A 23 5.91 -7.58 1.39
C ALA A 23 7.32 -6.95 1.40
N ASP A 24 7.89 -6.69 0.23
CA ASP A 24 9.18 -6.00 0.11
C ASP A 24 8.96 -4.49 0.25
N VAL A 25 8.60 -4.07 1.46
CA VAL A 25 8.22 -2.68 1.75
C VAL A 25 9.37 -1.70 1.51
N GLU A 26 10.62 -2.15 1.63
CA GLU A 26 11.77 -1.30 1.41
C GLU A 26 11.93 -0.93 -0.07
N SER A 27 11.32 -1.68 -0.98
CA SER A 27 11.31 -1.35 -2.40
C SER A 27 10.17 -0.39 -2.79
N ALA A 28 9.27 -0.06 -1.86
CA ALA A 28 8.11 0.80 -2.15
C ALA A 28 8.48 2.12 -2.86
N PRO A 29 9.59 2.81 -2.51
CA PRO A 29 9.96 4.02 -3.23
C PRO A 29 10.20 3.83 -4.73
N ASP A 30 10.50 2.60 -5.16
CA ASP A 30 10.76 2.29 -6.57
C ASP A 30 9.50 2.31 -7.42
N TRP A 31 8.34 2.10 -6.80
CA TRP A 31 7.07 2.01 -7.54
C TRP A 31 5.94 2.88 -6.98
N SER A 32 6.16 3.55 -5.86
CA SER A 32 5.19 4.47 -5.27
C SER A 32 5.84 5.83 -5.09
N SER A 33 5.30 6.85 -5.77
CA SER A 33 5.84 8.20 -5.71
C SER A 33 5.69 8.86 -4.35
N GLN A 34 4.81 8.34 -3.49
CA GLN A 34 4.56 8.90 -2.17
C GLN A 34 5.51 8.37 -1.11
N HIS A 35 6.12 7.21 -1.35
CA HIS A 35 7.03 6.59 -0.39
C HIS A 35 8.45 7.13 -0.53
N GLN A 36 9.01 7.64 0.56
CA GLN A 36 10.40 8.09 0.63
C GLN A 36 11.30 7.02 1.23
N GLY A 37 10.76 6.15 2.06
CA GLY A 37 11.47 5.06 2.70
C GLY A 37 10.57 4.22 3.55
N ALA A 38 11.04 3.03 3.91
CA ALA A 38 10.32 2.10 4.77
C ALA A 38 11.31 1.29 5.60
N GLU A 39 10.94 0.97 6.83
CA GLU A 39 11.75 0.18 7.75
C GLU A 39 10.87 -0.87 8.40
N VAL A 40 11.24 -2.15 8.27
CA VAL A 40 10.54 -3.25 8.94
C VAL A 40 10.97 -3.27 10.40
N LEU A 41 10.01 -3.09 11.31
CA LEU A 41 10.28 -3.07 12.76
C LEU A 41 10.22 -4.46 13.37
N ASP A 42 9.33 -5.33 12.86
CA ASP A 42 9.27 -6.73 13.24
C ASP A 42 8.61 -7.54 12.11
N THR A 43 8.64 -8.86 12.24
CA THR A 43 8.07 -9.77 11.26
C THR A 43 7.05 -10.70 11.93
N VAL A 44 6.15 -11.26 11.13
CA VAL A 44 5.19 -12.26 11.56
C VAL A 44 5.70 -13.66 11.23
N ASP A 45 4.95 -14.71 11.63
CA ASP A 45 5.40 -16.12 11.58
C ASP A 45 5.97 -16.57 10.24
N ASN A 46 5.44 -16.08 9.11
CA ASN A 46 5.92 -16.48 7.78
C ASN A 46 7.06 -15.61 7.25
N GLY A 47 7.65 -14.77 8.09
CA GLY A 47 8.74 -13.87 7.70
C GLY A 47 8.29 -12.58 7.03
N ARG A 48 6.98 -12.39 6.84
CA ARG A 48 6.46 -11.15 6.26
C ARG A 48 6.48 -10.00 7.28
N PRO A 49 6.49 -8.74 6.82
CA PRO A 49 6.53 -7.61 7.74
C PRO A 49 5.30 -7.57 8.66
N GLY A 50 5.52 -7.28 9.94
CA GLY A 50 4.45 -7.03 10.91
C GLY A 50 4.28 -5.53 11.06
N ARG A 51 5.09 -4.91 11.95
CA ARG A 51 5.08 -3.45 12.09
C ARG A 51 6.11 -2.84 11.14
N VAL A 52 5.73 -1.75 10.49
CA VAL A 52 6.58 -1.06 9.51
C VAL A 52 6.52 0.43 9.76
N ARG A 53 7.67 1.09 9.73
CA ARG A 53 7.75 2.56 9.75
C ARG A 53 7.88 3.03 8.30
N LEU A 54 7.00 3.96 7.93
CA LEU A 54 6.95 4.51 6.58
C LEU A 54 7.27 6.01 6.63
N LYS A 55 8.08 6.47 5.68
CA LYS A 55 8.28 7.90 5.44
C LYS A 55 7.61 8.23 4.13
N LEU A 56 6.65 9.14 4.19
CA LEU A 56 5.80 9.49 3.06
C LEU A 56 5.89 10.99 2.79
N LYS A 57 5.69 11.35 1.53
CA LYS A 57 5.55 12.75 1.14
C LYS A 57 4.52 12.83 0.01
N THR A 58 3.46 13.59 0.25
CA THR A 58 2.36 13.73 -0.69
C THR A 58 2.04 15.19 -0.85
N MET A 59 2.15 15.72 -2.07
CA MET A 59 1.84 17.11 -2.38
C MET A 59 2.59 18.08 -1.44
N GLY A 60 3.86 17.78 -1.15
CA GLY A 60 4.70 18.60 -0.28
C GLY A 60 4.49 18.39 1.21
N ILE A 61 3.53 17.55 1.60
CA ILE A 61 3.25 17.27 3.02
C ILE A 61 3.96 15.97 3.40
N ALA A 62 4.88 16.08 4.36
CA ALA A 62 5.61 14.92 4.86
C ALA A 62 4.83 14.26 6.01
N ASP A 63 4.88 12.92 6.08
CA ASP A 63 4.29 12.16 7.17
C ASP A 63 5.21 10.98 7.49
N GLU A 64 5.33 10.67 8.76
CA GLU A 64 5.99 9.44 9.21
C GLU A 64 4.93 8.59 9.90
N GLN A 65 4.73 7.38 9.38
CA GLN A 65 3.70 6.48 9.88
C GLN A 65 4.32 5.20 10.40
N VAL A 66 3.70 4.63 11.44
CA VAL A 66 3.94 3.24 11.84
C VAL A 66 2.63 2.51 11.60
N VAL A 67 2.70 1.41 10.86
CA VAL A 67 1.53 0.61 10.50
C VAL A 67 1.74 -0.84 10.92
N GLN A 68 0.63 -1.55 11.15
CA GLN A 68 0.62 -2.98 11.46
C GLN A 68 0.04 -3.72 10.27
N TYR A 69 0.83 -4.62 9.68
CA TYR A 69 0.38 -5.47 8.57
C TYR A 69 -0.27 -6.75 9.05
N GLU A 70 -1.22 -7.23 8.27
CA GLU A 70 -1.86 -8.54 8.42
C GLU A 70 -1.88 -9.21 7.05
N TRP A 71 -1.55 -10.50 7.01
CA TRP A 71 -1.37 -11.26 5.77
C TRP A 71 -2.22 -12.53 5.76
N THR A 72 -2.79 -12.84 4.60
CA THR A 72 -3.33 -14.16 4.28
C THR A 72 -2.79 -14.59 2.92
N ASP A 73 -3.20 -15.75 2.41
CA ASP A 73 -2.78 -16.22 1.08
C ASP A 73 -3.27 -15.32 -0.05
N THR A 74 -4.32 -14.53 0.17
CA THR A 74 -4.95 -13.71 -0.85
C THR A 74 -5.16 -12.26 -0.42
N THR A 75 -4.69 -11.87 0.76
CA THR A 75 -4.86 -10.49 1.24
C THR A 75 -3.60 -9.95 1.90
N ALA A 76 -3.45 -8.63 1.81
CA ALA A 76 -2.44 -7.89 2.56
C ALA A 76 -3.11 -6.61 3.03
N GLY A 77 -3.23 -6.44 4.34
CA GLY A 77 -3.85 -5.26 4.91
C GLY A 77 -2.96 -4.61 5.95
N TRP A 78 -3.20 -3.35 6.23
CA TRP A 78 -2.50 -2.69 7.33
C TRP A 78 -3.39 -1.63 7.95
N THR A 79 -3.15 -1.41 9.26
CA THR A 79 -3.84 -0.38 10.03
C THR A 79 -2.80 0.55 10.63
N LEU A 80 -3.22 1.79 10.88
CA LEU A 80 -2.34 2.83 11.39
C LEU A 80 -2.12 2.65 12.89
N ILE A 81 -0.86 2.65 13.31
CA ILE A 81 -0.48 2.73 14.72
C ILE A 81 -0.23 4.19 15.09
N SER A 82 0.54 4.94 14.27
CA SER A 82 0.82 6.33 14.52
C SER A 82 1.07 7.10 13.23
N SER A 83 0.74 8.39 13.22
CA SER A 83 0.95 9.28 12.10
C SER A 83 0.93 10.72 12.59
N SER A 84 1.66 11.62 11.91
CA SER A 84 1.61 13.06 12.20
C SER A 84 0.45 13.74 11.47
N GLN A 85 -0.12 13.12 10.44
CA GLN A 85 -1.16 13.73 9.60
C GLN A 85 -2.51 13.05 9.71
N LEU A 86 -2.55 11.78 10.07
CA LEU A 86 -3.78 10.99 10.09
C LEU A 86 -4.12 10.52 11.49
N LYS A 87 -5.42 10.48 11.79
CA LYS A 87 -5.96 9.93 13.02
C LYS A 87 -6.20 8.43 12.87
N LYS A 88 -6.60 8.00 11.66
CA LYS A 88 -6.90 6.60 11.37
C LYS A 88 -6.63 6.32 9.90
N GLN A 89 -6.15 5.11 9.62
CA GLN A 89 -6.01 4.61 8.26
C GLN A 89 -6.14 3.09 8.28
N ASP A 90 -6.99 2.59 7.37
CA ASP A 90 -7.14 1.17 7.10
C ASP A 90 -6.93 0.97 5.61
N ALA A 91 -6.07 0.05 5.23
CA ALA A 91 -5.81 -0.26 3.83
C ALA A 91 -5.77 -1.76 3.63
N LYS A 92 -6.22 -2.25 2.47
CA LYS A 92 -6.26 -3.67 2.19
C LYS A 92 -6.17 -3.96 0.71
N TYR A 93 -5.28 -4.89 0.37
CA TYR A 93 -5.25 -5.56 -0.94
C TYR A 93 -6.03 -6.87 -0.83
N THR A 94 -6.92 -7.10 -1.79
CA THR A 94 -7.61 -8.38 -1.95
C THR A 94 -7.30 -8.91 -3.34
N LEU A 95 -6.78 -10.14 -3.41
CA LEU A 95 -6.32 -10.75 -4.65
C LEU A 95 -7.24 -11.92 -5.01
N THR A 96 -7.73 -11.93 -6.27
CA THR A 96 -8.57 -12.99 -6.80
C THR A 96 -7.91 -13.58 -8.03
N SER A 97 -7.59 -14.87 -7.98
CA SER A 97 -6.97 -15.56 -9.11
C SER A 97 -7.97 -15.70 -10.28
N GLU A 98 -7.52 -15.36 -11.48
CA GLU A 98 -8.32 -15.44 -12.72
C GLU A 98 -7.47 -16.13 -13.80
N GLY A 99 -7.29 -17.45 -13.66
CA GLY A 99 -6.43 -18.20 -14.56
C GLY A 99 -4.96 -17.87 -14.33
N ASP A 100 -4.28 -17.37 -15.36
CA ASP A 100 -2.87 -16.97 -15.27
C ASP A 100 -2.67 -15.52 -14.83
N LYS A 101 -3.75 -14.87 -14.42
CA LYS A 101 -3.75 -13.47 -13.96
C LYS A 101 -4.37 -13.38 -12.58
N THR A 102 -4.19 -12.24 -11.94
CA THR A 102 -4.80 -11.96 -10.64
C THR A 102 -5.46 -10.60 -10.69
N ARG A 103 -6.71 -10.54 -10.24
CA ARG A 103 -7.41 -9.28 -10.03
C ARG A 103 -7.03 -8.77 -8.64
N VAL A 104 -6.53 -7.55 -8.60
CA VAL A 104 -6.08 -6.93 -7.36
C VAL A 104 -7.01 -5.76 -7.06
N LYS A 105 -7.67 -5.81 -5.90
CA LYS A 105 -8.48 -4.70 -5.41
C LYS A 105 -7.77 -4.06 -4.24
N PHE A 106 -7.55 -2.76 -4.32
CA PHE A 106 -6.99 -1.97 -3.21
C PHE A 106 -8.06 -1.04 -2.66
N GLU A 107 -8.27 -1.14 -1.35
CA GLU A 107 -9.25 -0.31 -0.62
C GLU A 107 -8.50 0.44 0.47
N ILE A 108 -8.80 1.73 0.62
CA ILE A 108 -8.19 2.55 1.67
C ILE A 108 -9.23 3.50 2.26
N SER A 109 -9.18 3.65 3.58
CA SER A 109 -9.99 4.60 4.34
C SER A 109 -9.06 5.41 5.22
N VAL A 110 -9.19 6.73 5.20
CA VAL A 110 -8.36 7.63 6.02
C VAL A 110 -9.21 8.63 6.77
N ASP A 111 -8.76 9.00 7.97
CA ASP A 111 -9.37 10.05 8.79
C ASP A 111 -8.25 11.03 9.18
N PRO A 112 -8.24 12.26 8.64
CA PRO A 112 -7.18 13.23 8.94
C PRO A 112 -7.24 13.69 10.41
N ALA A 113 -6.05 13.83 11.01
CA ALA A 113 -5.89 14.39 12.35
C ALA A 113 -5.82 15.92 12.32
N VAL A 114 -5.50 16.49 11.15
CA VAL A 114 -5.34 17.93 10.94
C VAL A 114 -6.30 18.39 9.85
N PRO A 115 -6.69 19.68 9.82
CA PRO A 115 -7.55 20.18 8.74
C PRO A 115 -6.85 20.08 7.39
N ILE A 116 -7.38 19.22 6.51
CA ILE A 116 -6.91 19.08 5.15
C ILE A 116 -8.07 19.42 4.22
N PRO A 117 -7.92 20.37 3.29
CA PRO A 117 -8.99 20.66 2.34
C PRO A 117 -9.41 19.39 1.58
N GLY A 118 -10.71 19.19 1.40
CA GLY A 118 -11.23 17.97 0.78
C GLY A 118 -10.64 17.67 -0.59
N PHE A 119 -10.41 18.70 -1.41
CA PHE A 119 -9.82 18.48 -2.75
C PHE A 119 -8.34 18.04 -2.67
N VAL A 120 -7.60 18.48 -1.65
CA VAL A 120 -6.21 18.05 -1.44
C VAL A 120 -6.19 16.60 -1.02
N LEU A 121 -7.07 16.22 -0.08
CA LEU A 121 -7.16 14.85 0.41
C LEU A 121 -7.54 13.89 -0.72
N LYS A 122 -8.55 14.25 -1.53
CA LYS A 122 -8.98 13.40 -2.65
C LYS A 122 -7.88 13.22 -3.69
N ARG A 123 -7.12 14.28 -4.00
CA ARG A 123 -6.01 14.21 -4.94
C ARG A 123 -4.89 13.32 -4.41
N ALA A 124 -4.57 13.44 -3.12
CA ALA A 124 -3.56 12.60 -2.47
C ALA A 124 -3.98 11.13 -2.52
N MET A 125 -5.24 10.84 -2.22
CA MET A 125 -5.78 9.48 -2.26
C MET A 125 -5.76 8.92 -3.67
N LYS A 126 -6.10 9.71 -4.68
CA LYS A 126 -6.05 9.28 -6.08
C LYS A 126 -4.64 8.88 -6.48
N GLY A 127 -3.64 9.69 -6.13
CA GLY A 127 -2.23 9.36 -6.38
C GLY A 127 -1.80 8.09 -5.68
N GLY A 128 -2.22 7.91 -4.43
CA GLY A 128 -1.96 6.69 -3.67
C GLY A 128 -2.59 5.46 -4.30
N LEU A 129 -3.84 5.57 -4.77
CA LEU A 129 -4.54 4.48 -5.44
C LEU A 129 -3.85 4.10 -6.75
N GLU A 130 -3.43 5.07 -7.54
CA GLU A 130 -2.72 4.81 -8.79
C GLU A 130 -1.38 4.10 -8.52
N SER A 131 -0.62 4.55 -7.52
CA SER A 131 0.63 3.89 -7.13
C SER A 131 0.39 2.48 -6.63
N ALA A 132 -0.65 2.29 -5.80
CA ALA A 132 -0.96 0.99 -5.21
C ALA A 132 -1.47 -0.03 -6.25
N THR A 133 -1.98 0.41 -7.37
CA THR A 133 -2.49 -0.46 -8.44
C THR A 133 -1.56 -0.46 -9.65
N ASP A 134 -1.51 0.62 -10.41
CA ASP A 134 -0.70 0.68 -11.64
C ASP A 134 0.80 0.62 -11.33
N GLY A 135 1.25 1.27 -10.25
CA GLY A 135 2.63 1.21 -9.81
C GLY A 135 3.01 -0.19 -9.36
N LEU A 136 2.14 -0.83 -8.60
CA LEU A 136 2.35 -2.22 -8.17
C LEU A 136 2.45 -3.15 -9.37
N ARG A 137 1.56 -3.00 -10.35
CA ARG A 137 1.58 -3.83 -11.55
C ARG A 137 2.92 -3.72 -12.28
N LYS A 138 3.40 -2.50 -12.47
CA LYS A 138 4.70 -2.27 -13.14
C LYS A 138 5.83 -2.94 -12.36
N GLN A 139 5.84 -2.84 -11.05
CA GLN A 139 6.90 -3.41 -10.22
C GLN A 139 6.84 -4.93 -10.24
N VAL A 140 5.65 -5.54 -10.13
CA VAL A 140 5.48 -6.99 -10.18
C VAL A 140 6.00 -7.54 -11.51
N LEU A 141 5.63 -6.92 -12.61
CA LEU A 141 6.06 -7.36 -13.94
C LEU A 141 7.56 -7.19 -14.13
N LYS A 142 8.13 -6.13 -13.57
CA LYS A 142 9.57 -5.87 -13.59
C LYS A 142 10.34 -6.94 -12.82
N VAL A 143 9.89 -7.27 -11.61
CA VAL A 143 10.51 -8.30 -10.76
C VAL A 143 10.39 -9.66 -11.44
N LYS A 144 9.22 -9.99 -11.97
CA LYS A 144 8.97 -11.26 -12.66
C LYS A 144 9.86 -11.42 -13.89
N LYS A 145 10.04 -10.34 -14.66
CA LYS A 145 10.88 -10.37 -15.87
C LYS A 145 12.36 -10.48 -15.53
N GLY A 146 12.79 -9.91 -14.41
CA GLY A 146 14.18 -9.91 -13.97
C GLY A 146 14.65 -11.19 -13.29
N SER A 147 13.73 -12.11 -12.99
CA SER A 147 14.04 -13.35 -12.27
C SER A 147 14.26 -14.54 -13.19
#